data_10be2d458202f84e6d7b03f2b3fe83b7
#
_entry.id   10be2d458202f84e6d7b03f2b3fe83b7
#
_cell.length_a   1.000
_cell.length_b   1.000
_cell.length_c   1.000
_cell.angle_alpha   90.00
_cell.angle_beta   90.00
_cell.angle_gamma   90.00
#
_symmetry.space_group_name_H-M   'P 1'
#
loop_
_entity.id
_entity.type
_entity.pdbx_description
1 polymer ?
#
loop_
_entity_poly.entity_id
_entity_poly.type
_entity_poly.pdbx_seq_one_letter_code
_entity_poly.pdbx_strand_id
1 'polypeptide(L)'
;MFLKKLDNINFNNFPVAIFGTGPAGITAALELEKKNIKCLLIEAGDENYSKTSQAFYKGKVIGDQITDLSSNRLRQLGGTSGIWGGWSKPMEKYNFDLWPLKANDLDSYSKKACKILDINYQFRRSSLNKFFNQIEFQHSKVRFAHKFKNHIKNSNNILLVLNTQLSHFIGHNNNTEYAVCISNKVTKRVSAKYFVLACGGIENSRILLWTREKNQGFIDDGLPIGKYWMSHPWILAGVGIINKKKLKKKLENHFLEYEGPLHFAAKKELISSKKILSAAIYMNAKEDTKIYKEIIKNILCVAPEYGKKITRMVFKKDLKCGNIFMHVEEAPNENNKIILGKEKDELGMPFVKLFYKTSEYSLKTAKLFLEEFGNLCVKDDIGRIAIKDSIHNLEAFKILGPTCHHMGGTRMGIDKFNSVVNKDSKVHNINNLYVSGSSNFVTGGYTNPTYTIIQLAIRLAEKINERLHT
;
A
#
# COMPACT_ATOMS: atom_id res chain seq x y z
N MET A 1 16.31 22.05 8.90
CA MET A 1 15.94 23.36 8.30
C MET A 1 14.61 23.26 7.57
N PHE A 2 13.83 24.34 7.50
CA PHE A 2 12.48 24.33 6.93
C PHE A 2 12.20 25.59 6.12
N LEU A 3 11.67 25.44 4.90
CA LEU A 3 11.30 26.52 4.00
C LEU A 3 9.88 26.29 3.46
N LYS A 4 9.12 27.37 3.30
CA LYS A 4 7.78 27.32 2.65
C LYS A 4 7.84 27.47 1.13
N LYS A 5 9.00 27.77 0.58
CA LYS A 5 9.25 27.96 -0.86
C LYS A 5 10.70 27.65 -1.21
N LEU A 6 10.93 27.38 -2.49
CA LEU A 6 12.24 27.00 -3.02
C LEU A 6 13.03 28.25 -3.42
N ASP A 7 13.56 29.00 -2.45
CA ASP A 7 14.37 30.20 -2.70
C ASP A 7 15.73 30.13 -1.97
N ASN A 8 16.75 30.68 -2.59
CA ASN A 8 18.10 30.87 -2.03
C ASN A 8 18.76 29.60 -1.48
N ILE A 9 18.59 28.45 -2.15
CA ILE A 9 19.19 27.17 -1.77
C ILE A 9 20.46 26.95 -2.59
N ASN A 10 21.58 26.70 -1.90
CA ASN A 10 22.77 26.15 -2.53
C ASN A 10 22.63 24.63 -2.65
N PHE A 11 22.21 24.16 -3.81
CA PHE A 11 21.96 22.73 -4.08
C PHE A 11 23.20 21.85 -3.94
N ASN A 12 24.40 22.40 -4.11
CA ASN A 12 25.66 21.64 -3.96
C ASN A 12 25.82 21.05 -2.55
N ASN A 13 25.14 21.62 -1.55
CA ASN A 13 25.13 21.10 -0.19
C ASN A 13 24.26 19.86 0.00
N PHE A 14 23.41 19.50 -0.96
CA PHE A 14 22.43 18.45 -0.84
C PHE A 14 22.61 17.42 -1.96
N PRO A 15 23.47 16.39 -1.77
CA PRO A 15 23.72 15.40 -2.80
C PRO A 15 22.48 14.57 -3.18
N VAL A 16 21.42 14.56 -2.36
CA VAL A 16 20.20 13.81 -2.61
C VAL A 16 18.97 14.73 -2.55
N ALA A 17 18.15 14.72 -3.60
CA ALA A 17 16.85 15.37 -3.64
C ALA A 17 15.73 14.32 -3.60
N ILE A 18 14.84 14.43 -2.62
CA ILE A 18 13.71 13.50 -2.40
C ILE A 18 12.41 14.27 -2.62
N PHE A 19 11.55 13.78 -3.50
CA PHE A 19 10.26 14.38 -3.83
C PHE A 19 9.12 13.55 -3.26
N GLY A 20 8.35 14.18 -2.36
CA GLY A 20 7.26 13.58 -1.61
C GLY A 20 7.64 13.28 -0.16
N THR A 21 6.77 13.67 0.77
CA THR A 21 6.95 13.50 2.22
C THR A 21 6.04 12.45 2.82
N GLY A 22 5.56 11.51 2.00
CA GLY A 22 4.87 10.32 2.49
C GLY A 22 5.82 9.37 3.24
N PRO A 23 5.32 8.22 3.70
CA PRO A 23 6.13 7.22 4.42
C PRO A 23 7.45 6.86 3.73
N ALA A 24 7.45 6.76 2.40
CA ALA A 24 8.66 6.45 1.61
C ALA A 24 9.70 7.55 1.71
N GLY A 25 9.32 8.80 1.41
CA GLY A 25 10.27 9.92 1.35
C GLY A 25 10.81 10.30 2.72
N ILE A 26 9.95 10.39 3.74
CA ILE A 26 10.40 10.67 5.12
C ILE A 26 11.33 9.56 5.62
N THR A 27 11.01 8.28 5.39
CA THR A 27 11.88 7.18 5.80
C THR A 27 13.24 7.25 5.14
N ALA A 28 13.29 7.49 3.82
CA ALA A 28 14.56 7.63 3.09
C ALA A 28 15.40 8.81 3.62
N ALA A 29 14.77 9.97 3.87
CA ALA A 29 15.47 11.14 4.43
C ALA A 29 16.06 10.86 5.80
N LEU A 30 15.30 10.23 6.71
CA LEU A 30 15.76 9.89 8.05
C LEU A 30 16.91 8.85 8.05
N GLU A 31 16.89 7.90 7.12
CA GLU A 31 17.96 6.91 7.01
C GLU A 31 19.24 7.50 6.39
N LEU A 32 19.11 8.43 5.44
CA LEU A 32 20.25 9.18 4.91
C LEU A 32 20.88 10.10 5.98
N GLU A 33 20.05 10.79 6.76
CA GLU A 33 20.50 11.61 7.88
C GLU A 33 21.36 10.81 8.88
N LYS A 34 20.96 9.58 9.25
CA LYS A 34 21.75 8.69 10.11
C LYS A 34 23.13 8.32 9.54
N LYS A 35 23.33 8.52 8.25
CA LYS A 35 24.61 8.36 7.53
C LYS A 35 25.33 9.70 7.29
N ASN A 36 24.87 10.78 7.93
CA ASN A 36 25.36 12.14 7.75
C ASN A 36 25.27 12.66 6.30
N ILE A 37 24.36 12.10 5.51
CA ILE A 37 24.10 12.54 4.13
C ILE A 37 23.02 13.62 4.18
N LYS A 38 23.38 14.81 3.67
CA LYS A 38 22.43 15.91 3.54
C LYS A 38 21.46 15.65 2.39
N CYS A 39 20.17 15.86 2.64
CA CYS A 39 19.15 15.71 1.62
C CYS A 39 18.16 16.88 1.62
N LEU A 40 17.68 17.18 0.41
CA LEU A 40 16.57 18.09 0.18
C LEU A 40 15.29 17.26 0.12
N LEU A 41 14.34 17.53 1.01
CA LEU A 41 13.05 16.85 1.08
C LEU A 41 11.95 17.82 0.64
N ILE A 42 11.31 17.54 -0.51
CA ILE A 42 10.38 18.46 -1.17
C ILE A 42 8.96 17.89 -1.12
N GLU A 43 8.01 18.71 -0.68
CA GLU A 43 6.59 18.41 -0.65
C GLU A 43 5.79 19.39 -1.48
N ALA A 44 4.90 18.85 -2.29
CA ALA A 44 4.04 19.66 -3.14
C ALA A 44 2.93 20.38 -2.35
N GLY A 45 2.45 19.77 -1.26
CA GLY A 45 1.47 20.37 -0.35
C GLY A 45 2.10 21.21 0.77
N ASP A 46 1.21 21.70 1.65
CA ASP A 46 1.60 22.39 2.87
C ASP A 46 1.63 21.44 4.08
N GLU A 47 1.86 21.95 5.28
CA GLU A 47 1.76 21.19 6.53
C GLU A 47 0.36 20.65 6.78
N ASN A 48 -0.65 21.40 6.40
CA ASN A 48 -2.05 21.10 6.62
C ASN A 48 -2.78 20.82 5.30
N TYR A 49 -3.93 20.15 5.42
CA TYR A 49 -4.82 19.90 4.30
C TYR A 49 -5.35 21.22 3.69
N SER A 50 -5.37 21.28 2.38
CA SER A 50 -5.97 22.36 1.60
C SER A 50 -6.77 21.78 0.43
N LYS A 51 -8.02 22.20 0.27
CA LYS A 51 -8.87 21.77 -0.86
C LYS A 51 -8.25 22.15 -2.21
N THR A 52 -7.62 23.33 -2.30
CA THR A 52 -6.94 23.80 -3.52
C THR A 52 -5.74 22.93 -3.84
N SER A 53 -4.89 22.63 -2.85
CA SER A 53 -3.79 21.69 -3.02
C SER A 53 -4.29 20.30 -3.42
N GLN A 54 -5.32 19.80 -2.76
CA GLN A 54 -5.86 18.46 -3.02
C GLN A 54 -6.46 18.33 -4.44
N ALA A 55 -6.93 19.42 -5.05
CA ALA A 55 -7.49 19.42 -6.40
C ALA A 55 -6.48 19.00 -7.48
N PHE A 56 -5.17 19.13 -7.24
CA PHE A 56 -4.13 18.61 -8.14
C PHE A 56 -4.13 17.08 -8.27
N TYR A 57 -4.82 16.39 -7.37
CA TYR A 57 -4.96 14.93 -7.39
C TYR A 57 -6.22 14.45 -8.12
N LYS A 58 -6.97 15.34 -8.76
CA LYS A 58 -8.08 14.97 -9.64
C LYS A 58 -7.59 14.04 -10.76
N GLY A 59 -8.51 13.24 -11.27
CA GLY A 59 -8.24 12.33 -12.36
C GLY A 59 -9.51 11.55 -12.70
N LYS A 60 -9.47 10.82 -13.81
CA LYS A 60 -10.60 10.02 -14.28
C LYS A 60 -10.30 8.54 -14.09
N VAL A 61 -11.23 7.80 -13.50
CA VAL A 61 -11.20 6.32 -13.46
C VAL A 61 -12.06 5.79 -14.60
N ILE A 62 -11.56 4.78 -15.30
CA ILE A 62 -12.23 4.10 -16.41
C ILE A 62 -12.25 2.60 -16.09
N GLY A 63 -13.44 2.00 -16.11
CA GLY A 63 -13.67 0.60 -15.74
C GLY A 63 -14.39 0.46 -14.40
N ASP A 64 -13.90 -0.39 -13.53
CA ASP A 64 -14.53 -0.65 -12.24
C ASP A 64 -14.49 0.61 -11.36
N GLN A 65 -15.58 0.83 -10.62
CA GLN A 65 -15.69 1.98 -9.73
C GLN A 65 -14.73 1.83 -8.55
N ILE A 66 -13.78 2.73 -8.47
CA ILE A 66 -13.01 3.04 -7.28
C ILE A 66 -13.35 4.46 -6.84
N THR A 67 -13.05 4.80 -5.59
CA THR A 67 -13.24 6.17 -5.09
C THR A 67 -12.48 7.19 -5.94
N ASP A 68 -12.99 8.43 -5.93
CA ASP A 68 -12.31 9.57 -6.54
C ASP A 68 -10.84 9.62 -6.13
N LEU A 69 -9.96 9.76 -7.13
CA LEU A 69 -8.51 9.79 -6.94
C LEU A 69 -8.04 10.92 -6.03
N SER A 70 -8.82 11.99 -5.89
CA SER A 70 -8.52 13.09 -4.98
C SER A 70 -8.95 12.82 -3.53
N SER A 71 -9.78 11.81 -3.26
CA SER A 71 -10.31 11.52 -1.93
C SER A 71 -9.57 10.41 -1.18
N ASN A 72 -8.79 9.58 -1.88
CA ASN A 72 -8.14 8.39 -1.34
C ASN A 72 -6.62 8.55 -1.12
N ARG A 73 -6.09 9.75 -1.23
CA ARG A 73 -4.70 10.11 -0.99
C ARG A 73 -4.60 11.58 -0.56
N LEU A 74 -3.53 11.96 0.14
CA LEU A 74 -3.33 13.31 0.64
C LEU A 74 -2.10 13.97 0.03
N ARG A 75 -2.27 15.22 -0.39
CA ARG A 75 -1.22 16.12 -0.86
C ARG A 75 -0.87 17.14 0.22
N GLN A 76 -0.08 16.68 1.18
CA GLN A 76 0.39 17.47 2.33
C GLN A 76 1.58 16.78 2.98
N LEU A 77 2.25 17.46 3.91
CA LEU A 77 3.31 16.87 4.73
C LEU A 77 2.84 15.56 5.38
N GLY A 78 3.64 14.51 5.26
CA GLY A 78 3.33 13.16 5.73
C GLY A 78 2.47 12.33 4.77
N GLY A 79 1.97 12.94 3.68
CA GLY A 79 1.19 12.26 2.66
C GLY A 79 -0.02 11.52 3.22
N THR A 80 -0.42 10.45 2.55
CA THR A 80 -1.62 9.65 2.87
C THR A 80 -1.57 8.99 4.26
N SER A 81 -0.39 8.97 4.93
CA SER A 81 -0.33 8.53 6.34
C SER A 81 -1.18 9.41 7.28
N GLY A 82 -1.60 10.59 6.84
CA GLY A 82 -2.52 11.45 7.60
C GLY A 82 -3.91 10.86 7.81
N ILE A 83 -4.38 10.00 6.91
CA ILE A 83 -5.73 9.39 6.93
C ILE A 83 -5.74 7.86 6.92
N TRP A 84 -4.59 7.20 6.93
CA TRP A 84 -4.51 5.75 6.82
C TRP A 84 -5.05 5.01 8.05
N GLY A 85 -5.46 3.75 7.87
CA GLY A 85 -5.97 2.91 8.95
C GLY A 85 -4.89 2.37 9.91
N GLY A 86 -3.61 2.50 9.59
CA GLY A 86 -2.50 2.07 10.45
C GLY A 86 -2.24 0.57 10.54
N TRP A 87 -3.06 -0.27 9.92
CA TRP A 87 -2.85 -1.72 9.94
C TRP A 87 -1.58 -2.11 9.19
N SER A 88 -0.72 -2.85 9.85
CA SER A 88 0.63 -3.16 9.38
C SER A 88 0.98 -4.62 9.61
N LYS A 89 1.55 -5.25 8.58
CA LYS A 89 2.07 -6.62 8.61
C LYS A 89 3.06 -6.77 7.46
N PRO A 90 4.18 -7.52 7.63
CA PRO A 90 5.04 -7.92 6.52
C PRO A 90 4.26 -8.71 5.45
N MET A 91 4.63 -8.53 4.19
CA MET A 91 4.16 -9.40 3.10
C MET A 91 4.62 -10.85 3.34
N GLU A 92 3.82 -11.79 2.86
CA GLU A 92 4.17 -13.22 2.92
C GLU A 92 5.36 -13.52 2.00
N LYS A 93 6.21 -14.48 2.41
CA LYS A 93 7.39 -14.84 1.62
C LYS A 93 7.07 -15.24 0.18
N TYR A 94 5.99 -15.96 -0.03
CA TYR A 94 5.54 -16.39 -1.37
C TYR A 94 5.05 -15.23 -2.26
N ASN A 95 4.71 -14.06 -1.72
CA ASN A 95 4.38 -12.89 -2.54
C ASN A 95 5.60 -12.31 -3.26
N PHE A 96 6.81 -12.70 -2.87
CA PHE A 96 8.05 -12.27 -3.51
C PHE A 96 8.52 -13.22 -4.64
N ASP A 97 7.78 -14.27 -4.96
CA ASP A 97 8.19 -15.26 -5.97
C ASP A 97 8.38 -14.62 -7.37
N LEU A 98 7.67 -13.51 -7.68
CA LEU A 98 7.81 -12.75 -8.94
C LEU A 98 8.71 -11.50 -8.83
N TRP A 99 9.20 -11.19 -7.64
CA TRP A 99 10.04 -10.01 -7.43
C TRP A 99 11.50 -10.30 -7.75
N PRO A 100 12.29 -9.30 -8.18
CA PRO A 100 13.74 -9.44 -8.28
C PRO A 100 14.45 -9.46 -6.92
N LEU A 101 13.70 -9.29 -5.84
CA LEU A 101 14.10 -9.39 -4.45
C LEU A 101 13.43 -10.59 -3.79
N LYS A 102 14.15 -11.25 -2.89
CA LYS A 102 13.55 -12.26 -2.00
C LYS A 102 13.05 -11.60 -0.72
N ALA A 103 12.09 -12.21 -0.05
CA ALA A 103 11.60 -11.72 1.24
C ALA A 103 12.74 -11.52 2.25
N ASN A 104 13.71 -12.42 2.28
CA ASN A 104 14.85 -12.36 3.19
C ASN A 104 15.76 -11.14 2.95
N ASP A 105 15.77 -10.57 1.74
CA ASP A 105 16.52 -9.34 1.43
C ASP A 105 15.96 -8.11 2.18
N LEU A 106 14.72 -8.23 2.71
CA LEU A 106 14.05 -7.18 3.48
C LEU A 106 14.03 -7.45 5.00
N ASP A 107 14.40 -8.64 5.44
CA ASP A 107 14.31 -9.04 6.86
C ASP A 107 15.20 -8.17 7.77
N SER A 108 16.39 -7.77 7.31
CA SER A 108 17.30 -6.88 8.03
C SER A 108 16.70 -5.51 8.36
N TYR A 109 15.72 -5.05 7.59
CA TYR A 109 15.06 -3.76 7.75
C TYR A 109 13.83 -3.82 8.65
N SER A 110 13.39 -5.02 9.04
CA SER A 110 12.14 -5.24 9.79
C SER A 110 12.11 -4.55 11.14
N LYS A 111 13.18 -4.63 11.92
CA LYS A 111 13.29 -3.94 13.23
C LYS A 111 13.19 -2.42 13.07
N LYS A 112 13.88 -1.86 12.09
CA LYS A 112 13.84 -0.42 11.78
C LYS A 112 12.43 0.00 11.33
N ALA A 113 11.79 -0.78 10.48
CA ALA A 113 10.41 -0.52 10.01
C ALA A 113 9.42 -0.52 11.17
N CYS A 114 9.50 -1.48 12.08
CA CYS A 114 8.66 -1.53 13.28
C CYS A 114 8.87 -0.30 14.18
N LYS A 115 10.12 0.14 14.38
CA LYS A 115 10.45 1.35 15.15
C LYS A 115 9.87 2.61 14.52
N ILE A 116 9.90 2.71 13.18
CA ILE A 116 9.31 3.83 12.45
C ILE A 116 7.79 3.85 12.64
N LEU A 117 7.15 2.69 12.67
CA LEU A 117 5.71 2.51 12.79
C LEU A 117 5.20 2.45 14.25
N ASP A 118 6.05 2.46 15.25
CA ASP A 118 5.72 2.26 16.69
C ASP A 118 4.88 0.99 16.90
N ILE A 119 5.34 -0.12 16.32
CA ILE A 119 4.72 -1.44 16.46
C ILE A 119 5.75 -2.47 16.93
N ASN A 120 5.27 -3.60 17.44
CA ASN A 120 6.14 -4.69 17.88
C ASN A 120 6.82 -5.37 16.70
N TYR A 121 8.04 -5.84 16.91
CA TYR A 121 8.79 -6.58 15.88
C TYR A 121 8.24 -8.00 15.62
N GLN A 122 7.62 -8.62 16.62
CA GLN A 122 7.07 -9.96 16.50
C GLN A 122 5.63 -9.91 16.03
N PHE A 123 5.36 -10.56 14.88
CA PHE A 123 4.02 -10.76 14.34
C PHE A 123 3.59 -12.19 14.64
N ARG A 124 2.55 -12.33 15.45
CA ARG A 124 2.02 -13.64 15.85
C ARG A 124 1.36 -14.33 14.67
N ARG A 125 1.56 -15.64 14.58
CA ARG A 125 0.94 -16.53 13.62
C ARG A 125 0.71 -17.87 14.26
N SER A 126 -0.47 -18.46 14.04
CA SER A 126 -0.80 -19.82 14.47
C SER A 126 -1.42 -20.59 13.32
N SER A 127 -1.02 -21.85 13.14
CA SER A 127 -1.60 -22.72 12.14
C SER A 127 -2.99 -23.15 12.57
N LEU A 128 -4.00 -22.91 11.75
CA LEU A 128 -5.36 -23.37 11.98
C LEU A 128 -5.57 -24.76 11.40
N ASN A 129 -5.04 -25.01 10.21
CA ASN A 129 -4.98 -26.31 9.55
C ASN A 129 -3.94 -26.27 8.41
N LYS A 130 -3.99 -27.27 7.50
CA LYS A 130 -3.15 -27.33 6.30
C LYS A 130 -3.25 -26.07 5.42
N PHE A 131 -4.43 -25.41 5.36
CA PHE A 131 -4.75 -24.36 4.39
C PHE A 131 -4.78 -22.96 4.96
N PHE A 132 -5.00 -22.79 6.26
CA PHE A 132 -5.19 -21.49 6.88
C PHE A 132 -4.30 -21.25 8.09
N ASN A 133 -3.88 -20.00 8.23
CA ASN A 133 -3.29 -19.46 9.46
C ASN A 133 -4.24 -18.44 10.09
N GLN A 134 -4.30 -18.41 11.39
CA GLN A 134 -4.65 -17.19 12.10
C GLN A 134 -3.40 -16.30 12.12
N ILE A 135 -3.57 -15.01 11.83
CA ILE A 135 -2.48 -14.04 11.70
C ILE A 135 -2.80 -12.78 12.51
N GLU A 136 -1.75 -12.05 12.84
CA GLU A 136 -1.84 -10.75 13.49
C GLU A 136 -1.51 -9.64 12.50
N PHE A 137 -2.36 -8.61 12.47
CA PHE A 137 -2.01 -7.29 11.99
C PHE A 137 -1.82 -6.38 13.20
N GLN A 138 -0.76 -5.61 13.21
CA GLN A 138 -0.54 -4.63 14.26
C GLN A 138 -1.02 -3.25 13.81
N HIS A 139 -1.58 -2.50 14.75
CA HIS A 139 -2.13 -1.18 14.47
C HIS A 139 -1.13 -0.08 14.87
N SER A 140 -0.56 0.59 13.87
CA SER A 140 0.25 1.78 14.05
C SER A 140 -0.63 3.02 14.19
N LYS A 141 -0.42 3.79 15.25
CA LYS A 141 -1.05 5.10 15.44
C LYS A 141 -0.24 6.24 14.80
N VAL A 142 0.88 5.93 14.19
CA VAL A 142 1.79 6.92 13.60
C VAL A 142 1.10 7.67 12.47
N ARG A 143 1.22 8.99 12.52
CA ARG A 143 0.99 9.91 11.40
C ARG A 143 2.34 10.55 11.11
N PHE A 144 2.90 10.34 9.93
CA PHE A 144 4.30 10.67 9.64
C PHE A 144 4.60 12.16 9.85
N ALA A 145 3.70 13.05 9.43
CA ALA A 145 3.85 14.48 9.74
C ALA A 145 3.93 14.72 11.25
N HIS A 146 3.00 14.17 12.03
CA HIS A 146 2.96 14.39 13.46
C HIS A 146 4.20 13.86 14.17
N LYS A 147 4.64 12.65 13.82
CA LYS A 147 5.79 12.00 14.47
C LYS A 147 7.12 12.66 14.12
N PHE A 148 7.32 13.04 12.84
CA PHE A 148 8.66 13.40 12.34
C PHE A 148 8.86 14.88 12.01
N LYS A 149 7.79 15.70 11.98
CA LYS A 149 7.89 17.12 11.60
C LYS A 149 8.91 17.89 12.41
N ASN A 150 8.86 17.81 13.74
CA ASN A 150 9.78 18.55 14.60
C ASN A 150 11.23 18.08 14.44
N HIS A 151 11.45 16.77 14.33
CA HIS A 151 12.77 16.23 14.05
C HIS A 151 13.32 16.78 12.72
N ILE A 152 12.54 16.68 11.64
CA ILE A 152 12.96 17.15 10.31
C ILE A 152 13.24 18.67 10.29
N LYS A 153 12.37 19.47 10.95
CA LYS A 153 12.57 20.92 11.02
C LYS A 153 13.86 21.33 11.75
N ASN A 154 14.26 20.56 12.75
CA ASN A 154 15.45 20.83 13.56
C ASN A 154 16.70 20.10 13.03
N SER A 155 16.57 19.28 12.00
CA SER A 155 17.69 18.56 11.41
C SER A 155 18.68 19.50 10.71
N ASN A 156 19.98 19.22 10.87
CA ASN A 156 21.05 19.87 10.11
C ASN A 156 21.30 19.20 8.74
N ASN A 157 20.80 17.99 8.55
CA ASN A 157 21.03 17.20 7.34
C ASN A 157 19.81 17.11 6.43
N ILE A 158 18.60 17.47 6.91
CA ILE A 158 17.38 17.48 6.10
C ILE A 158 16.89 18.92 5.92
N LEU A 159 16.84 19.40 4.68
CA LEU A 159 16.16 20.64 4.35
C LEU A 159 14.76 20.31 3.80
N LEU A 160 13.71 20.59 4.58
CA LEU A 160 12.33 20.42 4.17
C LEU A 160 11.85 21.68 3.43
N VAL A 161 11.32 21.49 2.21
CA VAL A 161 10.69 22.54 1.40
C VAL A 161 9.25 22.12 1.09
N LEU A 162 8.29 22.98 1.45
CA LEU A 162 6.87 22.77 1.17
C LEU A 162 6.39 23.59 -0.03
N ASN A 163 5.12 23.40 -0.41
CA ASN A 163 4.46 24.15 -1.50
C ASN A 163 5.29 24.19 -2.80
N THR A 164 5.98 23.09 -3.07
CA THR A 164 6.88 22.98 -4.22
C THR A 164 6.57 21.69 -4.98
N GLN A 165 5.91 21.83 -6.13
CA GLN A 165 5.54 20.70 -6.97
C GLN A 165 6.66 20.32 -7.92
N LEU A 166 7.07 19.06 -7.90
CA LEU A 166 7.87 18.48 -8.97
C LEU A 166 7.01 18.36 -10.23
N SER A 167 7.45 18.93 -11.33
CA SER A 167 6.82 18.79 -12.65
C SER A 167 7.41 17.62 -13.42
N HIS A 168 8.70 17.67 -13.74
CA HIS A 168 9.40 16.66 -14.53
C HIS A 168 10.91 16.75 -14.30
N PHE A 169 11.62 15.77 -14.82
CA PHE A 169 13.08 15.76 -14.82
C PHE A 169 13.63 16.16 -16.19
N ILE A 170 14.80 16.77 -16.20
CA ILE A 170 15.62 17.02 -17.38
C ILE A 170 16.93 16.27 -17.21
N GLY A 171 17.35 15.58 -18.27
CA GLY A 171 18.59 14.85 -18.31
C GLY A 171 18.93 14.38 -19.72
N HIS A 172 20.15 13.93 -19.90
CA HIS A 172 20.62 13.25 -21.11
C HIS A 172 21.76 12.29 -20.77
N ASN A 173 22.21 11.48 -21.73
CA ASN A 173 23.28 10.50 -21.51
C ASN A 173 23.10 9.65 -20.25
N ASN A 174 21.88 9.17 -20.03
CA ASN A 174 21.49 8.33 -18.89
C ASN A 174 21.64 9.01 -17.50
N ASN A 175 21.72 10.33 -17.42
CA ASN A 175 21.81 11.06 -16.17
C ASN A 175 20.75 12.16 -16.08
N THR A 176 20.06 12.23 -14.94
CA THR A 176 19.25 13.38 -14.58
C THR A 176 20.16 14.52 -14.19
N GLU A 177 19.99 15.67 -14.84
CA GLU A 177 20.74 16.88 -14.54
C GLU A 177 20.05 17.71 -13.46
N TYR A 178 18.74 17.90 -13.61
CA TYR A 178 17.94 18.64 -12.63
C TYR A 178 16.46 18.25 -12.71
N ALA A 179 15.77 18.51 -11.63
CA ALA A 179 14.32 18.45 -11.56
C ALA A 179 13.72 19.83 -11.79
N VAL A 180 12.68 19.91 -12.60
CA VAL A 180 11.88 21.12 -12.80
C VAL A 180 10.77 21.14 -11.76
N CYS A 181 10.82 22.12 -10.87
CA CYS A 181 9.84 22.32 -9.81
C CYS A 181 9.08 23.62 -9.99
N ILE A 182 7.85 23.67 -9.51
CA ILE A 182 7.03 24.88 -9.48
C ILE A 182 6.77 25.24 -8.03
N SER A 183 7.24 26.42 -7.64
CA SER A 183 7.06 26.97 -6.29
C SER A 183 6.52 28.39 -6.42
N ASN A 184 5.37 28.69 -5.79
CA ASN A 184 4.67 29.97 -5.94
C ASN A 184 4.46 30.40 -7.41
N LYS A 185 4.03 29.46 -8.27
CA LYS A 185 3.86 29.67 -9.73
C LYS A 185 5.14 30.02 -10.49
N VAL A 186 6.30 29.99 -9.84
CA VAL A 186 7.61 30.21 -10.47
C VAL A 186 8.30 28.88 -10.71
N THR A 187 8.78 28.70 -11.93
CA THR A 187 9.58 27.52 -12.29
C THR A 187 10.99 27.65 -11.72
N LYS A 188 11.43 26.60 -11.02
CA LYS A 188 12.74 26.49 -10.39
C LYS A 188 13.43 25.20 -10.83
N ARG A 189 14.75 25.21 -10.91
CA ARG A 189 15.58 24.01 -11.14
C ARG A 189 16.14 23.54 -9.81
N VAL A 190 16.07 22.25 -9.58
CA VAL A 190 16.65 21.57 -8.41
C VAL A 190 17.70 20.60 -8.90
N SER A 191 18.96 20.84 -8.57
CA SER A 191 20.07 19.96 -8.90
C SER A 191 20.47 19.12 -7.70
N ALA A 192 20.88 17.87 -7.95
CA ALA A 192 21.40 16.95 -6.95
C ALA A 192 22.24 15.86 -7.65
N LYS A 193 23.07 15.14 -6.90
CA LYS A 193 23.78 13.98 -7.42
C LYS A 193 22.81 12.80 -7.66
N TYR A 194 21.82 12.62 -6.75
CA TYR A 194 20.78 11.58 -6.84
C TYR A 194 19.39 12.15 -6.61
N PHE A 195 18.41 11.65 -7.35
CA PHE A 195 17.03 12.06 -7.30
C PHE A 195 16.16 10.87 -6.88
N VAL A 196 15.27 11.07 -5.89
CA VAL A 196 14.35 10.06 -5.40
C VAL A 196 12.91 10.54 -5.58
N LEU A 197 12.15 9.86 -6.42
CA LEU A 197 10.74 10.09 -6.64
C LEU A 197 9.92 9.26 -5.66
N ALA A 198 9.29 9.89 -4.66
CA ALA A 198 8.56 9.28 -3.56
C ALA A 198 7.13 9.83 -3.41
N CYS A 199 6.48 10.18 -4.54
CA CYS A 199 5.19 10.86 -4.58
C CYS A 199 3.97 9.91 -4.52
N GLY A 200 4.20 8.60 -4.28
CA GLY A 200 3.15 7.60 -4.13
C GLY A 200 2.74 6.91 -5.43
N GLY A 201 1.82 5.92 -5.31
CA GLY A 201 1.55 4.93 -6.35
C GLY A 201 0.95 5.45 -7.66
N ILE A 202 0.42 6.68 -7.67
CA ILE A 202 -0.12 7.30 -8.89
C ILE A 202 0.79 8.40 -9.41
N GLU A 203 1.22 9.33 -8.54
CA GLU A 203 2.01 10.48 -8.96
C GLU A 203 3.41 10.09 -9.47
N ASN A 204 4.02 9.02 -8.95
CA ASN A 204 5.28 8.52 -9.50
C ASN A 204 5.15 8.20 -11.00
N SER A 205 4.09 7.50 -11.40
CA SER A 205 3.80 7.23 -12.82
C SER A 205 3.50 8.49 -13.60
N ARG A 206 2.66 9.39 -13.05
CA ARG A 206 2.29 10.66 -13.69
C ARG A 206 3.51 11.51 -14.04
N ILE A 207 4.43 11.66 -13.07
CA ILE A 207 5.64 12.48 -13.22
C ILE A 207 6.60 11.85 -14.23
N LEU A 208 6.81 10.53 -14.21
CA LEU A 208 7.68 9.88 -15.18
C LEU A 208 7.10 9.92 -16.61
N LEU A 209 5.80 9.72 -16.78
CA LEU A 209 5.13 9.88 -18.07
C LEU A 209 5.27 11.32 -18.58
N TRP A 210 5.08 12.30 -17.71
CA TRP A 210 5.24 13.71 -18.07
C TRP A 210 6.69 14.08 -18.36
N THR A 211 7.65 13.49 -17.65
CA THR A 211 9.08 13.61 -17.94
C THR A 211 9.39 13.10 -19.36
N ARG A 212 8.83 11.94 -19.74
CA ARG A 212 8.99 11.38 -21.10
C ARG A 212 8.48 12.32 -22.19
N GLU A 213 7.33 12.97 -21.97
CA GLU A 213 6.79 13.96 -22.92
C GLU A 213 7.61 15.25 -22.97
N LYS A 214 8.14 15.72 -21.83
CA LYS A 214 8.86 16.99 -21.72
C LYS A 214 10.33 16.91 -22.07
N ASN A 215 10.93 15.73 -21.92
CA ASN A 215 12.33 15.48 -22.23
C ASN A 215 12.46 14.20 -23.07
N GLN A 216 12.05 14.32 -24.34
CA GLN A 216 12.03 13.20 -25.29
C GLN A 216 13.42 12.55 -25.40
N GLY A 217 13.43 11.21 -25.43
CA GLY A 217 14.64 10.42 -25.51
C GLY A 217 15.40 10.24 -24.19
N PHE A 218 15.04 10.96 -23.12
CA PHE A 218 15.68 10.78 -21.81
C PHE A 218 15.20 9.53 -21.09
N ILE A 219 13.88 9.35 -21.01
CA ILE A 219 13.29 8.10 -20.48
C ILE A 219 12.95 7.18 -21.65
N ASP A 220 13.49 5.97 -21.63
CA ASP A 220 13.25 4.96 -22.65
C ASP A 220 11.73 4.73 -22.86
N ASP A 221 11.27 4.87 -24.10
CA ASP A 221 9.86 4.72 -24.47
C ASP A 221 9.33 3.30 -24.26
N GLY A 222 10.22 2.30 -24.27
CA GLY A 222 9.90 0.90 -24.00
C GLY A 222 9.57 0.60 -22.54
N LEU A 223 9.89 1.48 -21.59
CA LEU A 223 9.58 1.24 -20.17
C LEU A 223 8.06 1.25 -19.94
N PRO A 224 7.49 0.23 -19.27
CA PRO A 224 6.04 0.11 -19.04
C PRO A 224 5.53 1.04 -17.93
N ILE A 225 5.87 2.33 -17.99
CA ILE A 225 5.46 3.31 -16.98
C ILE A 225 3.92 3.41 -16.97
N GLY A 226 3.36 3.38 -15.78
CA GLY A 226 1.93 3.42 -15.54
C GLY A 226 1.22 2.07 -15.66
N LYS A 227 1.80 1.06 -16.35
CA LYS A 227 1.21 -0.28 -16.47
C LYS A 227 1.31 -1.09 -15.17
N TYR A 228 0.51 -2.14 -15.08
CA TYR A 228 0.46 -3.05 -13.91
C TYR A 228 0.08 -2.34 -12.61
N TRP A 229 -0.77 -1.31 -12.71
CA TRP A 229 -1.31 -0.70 -11.52
C TRP A 229 -2.26 -1.67 -10.82
N MET A 230 -2.17 -1.73 -9.48
CA MET A 230 -2.92 -2.66 -8.64
C MET A 230 -3.50 -1.92 -7.44
N SER A 231 -4.60 -2.47 -6.92
CA SER A 231 -5.11 -2.17 -5.59
C SER A 231 -5.52 -3.47 -4.89
N HIS A 232 -5.92 -3.40 -3.64
CA HIS A 232 -6.57 -4.53 -2.99
C HIS A 232 -8.08 -4.42 -3.17
N PRO A 233 -8.76 -5.36 -3.84
CA PRO A 233 -10.20 -5.49 -3.71
C PRO A 233 -10.54 -5.68 -2.22
N TRP A 234 -11.27 -4.72 -1.65
CA TRP A 234 -11.78 -4.80 -0.29
C TRP A 234 -13.27 -5.11 -0.31
N ILE A 235 -13.65 -6.22 0.29
CA ILE A 235 -14.93 -6.83 0.06
C ILE A 235 -15.62 -7.07 1.40
N LEU A 236 -16.89 -6.67 1.52
CA LEU A 236 -17.77 -7.20 2.54
C LEU A 236 -18.25 -8.58 2.09
N ALA A 237 -17.55 -9.61 2.56
CA ALA A 237 -17.70 -10.99 2.10
C ALA A 237 -18.92 -11.69 2.67
N GLY A 238 -19.40 -11.26 3.82
CA GLY A 238 -20.53 -11.90 4.50
C GLY A 238 -20.56 -11.59 5.99
N VAL A 239 -21.16 -12.50 6.73
CA VAL A 239 -21.22 -12.46 8.19
C VAL A 239 -20.78 -13.79 8.77
N GLY A 240 -20.25 -13.79 9.99
CA GLY A 240 -19.77 -15.01 10.62
C GLY A 240 -19.98 -15.05 12.12
N ILE A 241 -20.04 -16.27 12.63
CA ILE A 241 -20.03 -16.58 14.06
C ILE A 241 -18.86 -17.52 14.31
N ILE A 242 -17.95 -17.13 15.20
CA ILE A 242 -16.80 -17.95 15.60
C ILE A 242 -16.87 -18.23 17.10
N ASN A 243 -16.71 -19.49 17.48
CA ASN A 243 -16.59 -19.91 18.86
C ASN A 243 -15.13 -19.80 19.32
N LYS A 244 -14.85 -18.75 20.11
CA LYS A 244 -13.49 -18.48 20.61
C LYS A 244 -12.90 -19.64 21.40
N LYS A 245 -13.70 -20.30 22.25
CA LYS A 245 -13.23 -21.40 23.08
C LYS A 245 -12.79 -22.61 22.24
N LYS A 246 -13.58 -22.96 21.21
CA LYS A 246 -13.23 -24.04 20.27
C LYS A 246 -12.04 -23.65 19.40
N LEU A 247 -12.02 -22.41 18.90
CA LEU A 247 -10.89 -21.89 18.15
C LEU A 247 -9.60 -21.92 18.99
N LYS A 248 -9.67 -21.53 20.29
CA LYS A 248 -8.53 -21.56 21.21
C LYS A 248 -7.99 -22.98 21.41
N LYS A 249 -8.86 -23.97 21.55
CA LYS A 249 -8.43 -25.37 21.71
C LYS A 249 -7.69 -25.90 20.48
N LYS A 250 -7.98 -25.36 19.31
CA LYS A 250 -7.38 -25.75 18.03
C LYS A 250 -6.05 -25.06 17.74
N LEU A 251 -5.85 -23.86 18.26
CA LEU A 251 -4.64 -23.07 18.08
C LEU A 251 -3.62 -23.45 19.14
N GLU A 252 -2.45 -23.91 18.71
CA GLU A 252 -1.37 -24.40 19.60
C GLU A 252 -0.75 -23.32 20.49
N ASN A 253 -1.02 -22.01 20.25
CA ASN A 253 -0.46 -20.89 20.97
C ASN A 253 -1.52 -19.88 21.45
N HIS A 254 -1.27 -19.24 22.59
CA HIS A 254 -2.10 -18.26 23.30
C HIS A 254 -2.40 -16.97 22.52
N PHE A 255 -2.82 -17.10 21.27
CA PHE A 255 -3.08 -15.98 20.36
C PHE A 255 -4.38 -15.20 20.68
N LEU A 256 -5.23 -15.71 21.54
CA LEU A 256 -6.61 -15.26 21.71
C LEU A 256 -6.85 -14.20 22.79
N GLU A 257 -5.82 -13.72 23.46
CA GLU A 257 -5.91 -12.57 24.37
C GLU A 257 -5.99 -11.22 23.61
N TYR A 258 -5.93 -11.28 22.26
CA TYR A 258 -6.05 -10.10 21.42
C TYR A 258 -7.51 -9.67 21.29
N GLU A 259 -7.85 -8.49 21.78
CA GLU A 259 -9.20 -7.91 21.70
C GLU A 259 -9.57 -7.36 20.30
N GLY A 260 -8.65 -7.42 19.34
CA GLY A 260 -8.83 -6.92 17.98
C GLY A 260 -9.62 -7.85 17.06
N PRO A 261 -9.75 -7.48 15.76
CA PRO A 261 -10.38 -8.32 14.75
C PRO A 261 -9.65 -9.65 14.56
N LEU A 262 -10.41 -10.73 14.36
CA LEU A 262 -9.82 -12.02 14.01
C LEU A 262 -9.43 -12.02 12.55
N HIS A 263 -8.15 -12.29 12.26
CA HIS A 263 -7.65 -12.37 10.89
C HIS A 263 -7.25 -13.80 10.54
N PHE A 264 -7.64 -14.24 9.35
CA PHE A 264 -7.25 -15.54 8.79
C PHE A 264 -6.75 -15.37 7.37
N ALA A 265 -5.62 -16.01 7.05
CA ALA A 265 -4.98 -15.93 5.75
C ALA A 265 -4.77 -17.31 5.13
N ALA A 266 -4.79 -17.35 3.80
CA ALA A 266 -4.42 -18.54 3.03
C ALA A 266 -2.93 -18.87 3.23
N LYS A 267 -2.64 -20.17 3.36
CA LYS A 267 -1.29 -20.72 3.24
C LYS A 267 -0.95 -21.01 1.78
N LYS A 268 0.35 -21.17 1.49
CA LYS A 268 0.85 -21.49 0.15
C LYS A 268 0.21 -22.80 -0.40
N GLU A 269 -0.09 -23.74 0.47
CA GLU A 269 -0.75 -25.01 0.14
C GLU A 269 -2.15 -24.82 -0.44
N LEU A 270 -2.95 -23.91 0.11
CA LEU A 270 -4.27 -23.57 -0.45
C LEU A 270 -4.11 -22.85 -1.79
N ILE A 271 -3.23 -21.86 -1.83
CA ILE A 271 -2.95 -21.06 -3.03
C ILE A 271 -2.56 -21.95 -4.20
N SER A 272 -1.61 -22.88 -3.97
CA SER A 272 -1.13 -23.80 -5.01
C SER A 272 -2.17 -24.82 -5.41
N SER A 273 -2.85 -25.46 -4.45
CA SER A 273 -3.82 -26.54 -4.73
C SER A 273 -5.08 -26.04 -5.46
N LYS A 274 -5.54 -24.84 -5.15
CA LYS A 274 -6.73 -24.24 -5.78
C LYS A 274 -6.39 -23.31 -6.94
N LYS A 275 -5.10 -23.04 -7.18
CA LYS A 275 -4.61 -22.08 -8.18
C LYS A 275 -5.32 -20.74 -7.99
N ILE A 276 -5.18 -20.15 -6.80
CA ILE A 276 -5.75 -18.85 -6.41
C ILE A 276 -4.64 -17.88 -6.01
N LEU A 277 -5.00 -16.62 -5.83
CA LEU A 277 -4.10 -15.59 -5.34
C LEU A 277 -4.04 -15.58 -3.79
N SER A 278 -3.16 -14.75 -3.27
CA SER A 278 -3.05 -14.46 -1.85
C SER A 278 -4.28 -13.72 -1.34
N ALA A 279 -4.80 -14.12 -0.19
CA ALA A 279 -5.98 -13.49 0.40
C ALA A 279 -6.01 -13.66 1.92
N ALA A 280 -6.70 -12.72 2.58
CA ALA A 280 -7.02 -12.81 4.00
C ALA A 280 -8.39 -12.23 4.28
N ILE A 281 -9.05 -12.79 5.28
CA ILE A 281 -10.27 -12.24 5.86
C ILE A 281 -9.99 -11.68 7.25
N TYR A 282 -10.81 -10.69 7.63
CA TYR A 282 -10.91 -10.30 9.02
C TYR A 282 -12.37 -10.18 9.44
N MET A 283 -12.63 -10.61 10.65
CA MET A 283 -13.95 -10.52 11.25
C MET A 283 -13.93 -9.40 12.29
N ASN A 284 -14.67 -8.35 12.02
CA ASN A 284 -14.83 -7.22 12.93
C ASN A 284 -16.00 -7.54 13.86
N ALA A 285 -15.66 -8.04 15.04
CA ALA A 285 -16.65 -8.30 16.06
C ALA A 285 -17.03 -6.99 16.76
N LYS A 286 -18.04 -6.30 16.25
CA LYS A 286 -18.76 -5.29 17.03
C LYS A 286 -19.83 -6.01 17.85
N GLU A 287 -19.95 -5.64 19.12
CA GLU A 287 -21.10 -6.00 19.98
C GLU A 287 -22.36 -5.24 19.54
N ASP A 288 -22.67 -5.25 18.25
CA ASP A 288 -23.88 -4.60 17.75
C ASP A 288 -25.05 -5.57 17.84
N THR A 289 -25.90 -5.36 18.83
CA THR A 289 -27.09 -6.18 19.08
C THR A 289 -28.04 -6.27 17.88
N LYS A 290 -27.99 -5.34 16.92
CA LYS A 290 -28.78 -5.38 15.68
C LYS A 290 -28.27 -6.47 14.72
N ILE A 291 -26.95 -6.61 14.59
CA ILE A 291 -26.33 -7.64 13.75
C ILE A 291 -26.63 -9.04 14.33
N TYR A 292 -26.61 -9.20 15.65
CA TYR A 292 -27.00 -10.47 16.30
C TYR A 292 -28.43 -10.86 15.96
N LYS A 293 -29.38 -9.90 15.99
CA LYS A 293 -30.79 -10.18 15.68
C LYS A 293 -30.97 -10.61 14.23
N GLU A 294 -30.28 -9.98 13.31
CA GLU A 294 -30.35 -10.31 11.87
C GLU A 294 -29.73 -11.67 11.54
N ILE A 295 -28.56 -11.96 12.12
CA ILE A 295 -27.91 -13.28 11.99
C ILE A 295 -28.77 -14.38 12.60
N ILE A 296 -29.32 -14.17 13.80
CA ILE A 296 -30.19 -15.13 14.47
C ILE A 296 -31.45 -15.33 13.66
N LYS A 297 -32.07 -14.26 13.13
CA LYS A 297 -33.25 -14.36 12.27
C LYS A 297 -32.99 -15.17 11.01
N ASN A 298 -31.88 -14.94 10.34
CA ASN A 298 -31.51 -15.68 9.12
C ASN A 298 -31.18 -17.14 9.40
N ILE A 299 -30.54 -17.47 10.52
CA ILE A 299 -30.22 -18.84 10.90
C ILE A 299 -31.47 -19.55 11.41
N LEU A 300 -32.38 -18.89 12.14
CA LEU A 300 -33.65 -19.43 12.55
C LEU A 300 -34.58 -19.77 11.39
N CYS A 301 -34.54 -18.97 10.31
CA CYS A 301 -35.31 -19.24 9.10
C CYS A 301 -34.81 -20.45 8.31
N VAL A 302 -33.49 -20.69 8.30
CA VAL A 302 -32.85 -21.74 7.50
C VAL A 302 -32.68 -23.06 8.29
N ALA A 303 -32.53 -23.00 9.62
CA ALA A 303 -32.30 -24.15 10.46
C ALA A 303 -32.81 -23.93 11.92
N PRO A 304 -34.14 -24.06 12.18
CA PRO A 304 -34.76 -23.73 13.48
C PRO A 304 -34.15 -24.43 14.69
N GLU A 305 -33.76 -25.67 14.57
CA GLU A 305 -33.10 -26.47 15.63
C GLU A 305 -31.71 -25.92 15.98
N TYR A 306 -30.94 -25.48 14.98
CA TYR A 306 -29.67 -24.80 15.20
C TYR A 306 -29.87 -23.37 15.79
N GLY A 307 -30.92 -22.69 15.39
CA GLY A 307 -31.27 -21.37 15.93
C GLY A 307 -31.52 -21.39 17.42
N LYS A 308 -32.24 -22.40 17.94
CA LYS A 308 -32.46 -22.60 19.39
C LYS A 308 -31.16 -22.90 20.14
N LYS A 309 -30.26 -23.67 19.52
CA LYS A 309 -28.95 -23.99 20.08
C LYS A 309 -28.01 -22.77 20.08
N ILE A 310 -28.05 -21.97 19.03
CA ILE A 310 -27.31 -20.73 18.88
C ILE A 310 -27.82 -19.65 19.85
N THR A 311 -29.14 -19.52 20.04
CA THR A 311 -29.71 -18.54 21.00
C THR A 311 -29.23 -18.85 22.43
N ARG A 312 -29.14 -20.11 22.82
CA ARG A 312 -28.55 -20.51 24.10
C ARG A 312 -27.05 -20.29 24.20
N MET A 313 -26.32 -20.27 23.05
CA MET A 313 -24.88 -20.03 22.98
C MET A 313 -24.52 -18.52 22.88
N VAL A 314 -25.36 -17.69 22.26
CA VAL A 314 -25.14 -16.24 22.06
C VAL A 314 -25.07 -15.48 23.40
N PHE A 315 -25.74 -15.97 24.43
CA PHE A 315 -25.60 -15.42 25.78
C PHE A 315 -24.32 -15.88 26.51
N LYS A 316 -23.47 -16.72 25.88
CA LYS A 316 -22.15 -17.05 26.43
C LYS A 316 -21.09 -16.19 25.78
N LYS A 317 -20.24 -15.54 26.58
CA LYS A 317 -19.09 -14.67 26.19
C LYS A 317 -18.10 -15.31 25.17
N ASP A 318 -18.29 -16.56 24.80
CA ASP A 318 -17.38 -17.32 23.93
C ASP A 318 -17.64 -17.15 22.42
N LEU A 319 -18.76 -16.55 22.02
CA LEU A 319 -19.08 -16.33 20.61
C LEU A 319 -18.69 -14.93 20.16
N LYS A 320 -18.02 -14.86 19.02
CA LYS A 320 -17.78 -13.61 18.29
C LYS A 320 -18.57 -13.65 17.00
N CYS A 321 -19.46 -12.66 16.83
CA CYS A 321 -20.23 -12.47 15.61
C CYS A 321 -19.81 -11.17 14.95
N GLY A 322 -19.84 -11.11 13.63
CA GLY A 322 -19.53 -9.85 12.95
C GLY A 322 -19.47 -10.00 11.44
N ASN A 323 -19.32 -8.85 10.81
CA ASN A 323 -19.07 -8.77 9.38
C ASN A 323 -17.70 -9.36 9.04
N ILE A 324 -17.67 -10.15 7.96
CA ILE A 324 -16.44 -10.68 7.37
C ILE A 324 -16.05 -9.76 6.22
N PHE A 325 -14.90 -9.13 6.37
CA PHE A 325 -14.25 -8.38 5.30
C PHE A 325 -13.09 -9.19 4.75
N MET A 326 -12.79 -8.97 3.47
CA MET A 326 -11.73 -9.68 2.78
C MET A 326 -10.83 -8.72 2.02
N HIS A 327 -9.53 -8.93 2.12
CA HIS A 327 -8.54 -8.37 1.21
C HIS A 327 -8.06 -9.48 0.29
N VAL A 328 -8.15 -9.24 -1.00
CA VAL A 328 -7.67 -10.15 -2.05
C VAL A 328 -6.54 -9.47 -2.80
N GLU A 329 -5.52 -10.24 -3.14
CA GLU A 329 -4.48 -9.79 -4.05
C GLU A 329 -5.06 -9.53 -5.45
N GLU A 330 -4.63 -8.45 -6.09
CA GLU A 330 -4.90 -8.19 -7.49
C GLU A 330 -3.79 -8.80 -8.35
N ALA A 331 -4.18 -9.60 -9.34
CA ALA A 331 -3.22 -10.13 -10.30
C ALA A 331 -2.61 -8.99 -11.13
N PRO A 332 -1.28 -8.93 -11.31
CA PRO A 332 -0.66 -7.93 -12.17
C PRO A 332 -1.21 -8.00 -13.60
N ASN A 333 -1.81 -6.90 -14.05
CA ASN A 333 -2.44 -6.78 -15.37
C ASN A 333 -1.95 -5.51 -16.05
N GLU A 334 -1.38 -5.62 -17.26
CA GLU A 334 -0.86 -4.47 -18.00
C GLU A 334 -1.96 -3.50 -18.47
N ASN A 335 -3.20 -3.97 -18.59
CA ASN A 335 -4.35 -3.15 -18.96
C ASN A 335 -4.83 -2.28 -17.79
N ASN A 336 -4.51 -2.64 -16.55
CA ASN A 336 -4.67 -1.77 -15.39
C ASN A 336 -3.51 -0.77 -15.41
N LYS A 337 -3.79 0.45 -15.86
CA LYS A 337 -2.74 1.42 -16.17
C LYS A 337 -3.12 2.87 -15.93
N ILE A 338 -2.11 3.65 -15.63
CA ILE A 338 -2.16 5.10 -15.54
C ILE A 338 -1.63 5.68 -16.85
N ILE A 339 -2.38 6.58 -17.45
CA ILE A 339 -1.92 7.40 -18.58
C ILE A 339 -2.19 8.88 -18.31
N LEU A 340 -1.55 9.76 -19.05
CA LEU A 340 -1.84 11.18 -19.00
C LEU A 340 -3.15 11.51 -19.76
N GLY A 341 -3.98 12.35 -19.15
CA GLY A 341 -5.19 12.90 -19.75
C GLY A 341 -4.89 14.10 -20.64
N LYS A 342 -5.91 14.61 -21.32
CA LYS A 342 -5.80 15.85 -22.12
C LYS A 342 -5.92 17.11 -21.22
N GLU A 343 -6.75 17.03 -20.18
CA GLU A 343 -6.96 18.11 -19.23
C GLU A 343 -5.74 18.30 -18.34
N LYS A 344 -5.42 19.56 -18.05
CA LYS A 344 -4.27 19.94 -17.23
C LYS A 344 -4.72 20.62 -15.94
N ASP A 345 -3.88 20.49 -14.92
CA ASP A 345 -4.02 21.26 -13.68
C ASP A 345 -3.55 22.72 -13.88
N GLU A 346 -3.75 23.55 -12.85
CA GLU A 346 -3.37 24.97 -12.87
C GLU A 346 -1.87 25.24 -13.08
N LEU A 347 -1.02 24.22 -12.91
CA LEU A 347 0.42 24.27 -13.14
C LEU A 347 0.82 23.67 -14.50
N GLY A 348 -0.16 23.33 -15.34
CA GLY A 348 0.06 22.84 -16.69
C GLY A 348 0.43 21.36 -16.81
N MET A 349 0.34 20.58 -15.72
CA MET A 349 0.56 19.14 -15.78
C MET A 349 -0.75 18.41 -16.12
N PRO A 350 -0.73 17.41 -17.04
CA PRO A 350 -1.90 16.61 -17.35
C PRO A 350 -2.44 15.88 -16.14
N PHE A 351 -3.78 15.84 -15.95
CA PHE A 351 -4.40 14.92 -15.01
C PHE A 351 -4.25 13.48 -15.49
N VAL A 352 -4.37 12.54 -14.56
CA VAL A 352 -4.28 11.11 -14.88
C VAL A 352 -5.62 10.54 -15.32
N LYS A 353 -5.56 9.53 -16.22
CA LYS A 353 -6.62 8.57 -16.44
C LYS A 353 -6.13 7.21 -15.93
N LEU A 354 -6.88 6.64 -15.00
CA LEU A 354 -6.63 5.31 -14.46
C LEU A 354 -7.60 4.32 -15.09
N PHE A 355 -7.09 3.39 -15.87
CA PHE A 355 -7.84 2.23 -16.35
C PHE A 355 -7.70 1.13 -15.31
N TYR A 356 -8.84 0.65 -14.79
CA TYR A 356 -8.85 -0.38 -13.79
C TYR A 356 -10.00 -1.36 -13.97
N LYS A 357 -9.68 -2.63 -13.94
CA LYS A 357 -10.64 -3.72 -13.90
C LYS A 357 -10.14 -4.79 -12.95
N THR A 358 -10.97 -5.15 -11.97
CA THR A 358 -10.69 -6.26 -11.06
C THR A 358 -10.59 -7.56 -11.87
N SER A 359 -9.55 -8.35 -11.62
CA SER A 359 -9.35 -9.58 -12.38
C SER A 359 -10.37 -10.64 -11.97
N GLU A 360 -10.82 -11.44 -12.93
CA GLU A 360 -11.64 -12.62 -12.65
C GLU A 360 -10.93 -13.59 -11.71
N TYR A 361 -9.60 -13.58 -11.75
CA TYR A 361 -8.78 -14.41 -10.88
C TYR A 361 -8.85 -13.96 -9.42
N SER A 362 -8.91 -12.63 -9.16
CA SER A 362 -9.15 -12.09 -7.82
C SER A 362 -10.56 -12.48 -7.31
N LEU A 363 -11.58 -12.41 -8.19
CA LEU A 363 -12.94 -12.79 -7.85
C LEU A 363 -13.05 -14.30 -7.53
N LYS A 364 -12.45 -15.14 -8.38
CA LYS A 364 -12.36 -16.60 -8.14
C LYS A 364 -11.63 -16.88 -6.82
N THR A 365 -10.58 -16.13 -6.51
CA THR A 365 -9.85 -16.28 -5.25
C THR A 365 -10.75 -16.00 -4.06
N ALA A 366 -11.53 -14.92 -4.09
CA ALA A 366 -12.46 -14.59 -3.01
C ALA A 366 -13.47 -15.71 -2.77
N LYS A 367 -14.10 -16.23 -3.83
CA LYS A 367 -15.07 -17.30 -3.76
C LYS A 367 -14.47 -18.57 -3.14
N LEU A 368 -13.41 -19.10 -3.75
CA LEU A 368 -12.79 -20.36 -3.31
C LEU A 368 -12.20 -20.28 -1.89
N PHE A 369 -11.60 -19.14 -1.53
CA PHE A 369 -11.10 -18.93 -0.17
C PHE A 369 -12.25 -19.02 0.86
N LEU A 370 -13.36 -18.34 0.61
CA LEU A 370 -14.48 -18.27 1.53
C LEU A 370 -15.20 -19.63 1.65
N GLU A 371 -15.37 -20.37 0.55
CA GLU A 371 -15.93 -21.72 0.55
C GLU A 371 -15.05 -22.67 1.39
N GLU A 372 -13.74 -22.67 1.18
CA GLU A 372 -12.80 -23.52 1.93
C GLU A 372 -12.74 -23.13 3.42
N PHE A 373 -12.79 -21.83 3.72
CA PHE A 373 -12.82 -21.36 5.11
C PHE A 373 -14.16 -21.72 5.79
N GLY A 374 -15.28 -21.60 5.09
CA GLY A 374 -16.60 -22.02 5.57
C GLY A 374 -16.65 -23.51 5.86
N ASN A 375 -16.14 -24.34 4.94
CA ASN A 375 -16.03 -25.79 5.13
C ASN A 375 -15.17 -26.15 6.35
N LEU A 376 -14.05 -25.46 6.54
CA LEU A 376 -13.23 -25.62 7.74
C LEU A 376 -14.00 -25.28 9.02
N CYS A 377 -14.72 -24.15 9.04
CA CYS A 377 -15.49 -23.72 10.20
C CYS A 377 -16.54 -24.77 10.61
N VAL A 378 -17.20 -25.39 9.61
CA VAL A 378 -18.20 -26.46 9.83
C VAL A 378 -17.54 -27.74 10.32
N LYS A 379 -16.51 -28.22 9.57
CA LYS A 379 -15.83 -29.50 9.86
C LYS A 379 -15.24 -29.52 11.28
N ASP A 380 -14.64 -28.44 11.70
CA ASP A 380 -13.96 -28.33 12.99
C ASP A 380 -14.88 -27.79 14.09
N ASP A 381 -16.11 -27.50 13.75
CA ASP A 381 -17.16 -26.95 14.63
C ASP A 381 -16.68 -25.66 15.38
N ILE A 382 -15.82 -24.86 14.70
CA ILE A 382 -15.29 -23.60 15.25
C ILE A 382 -16.18 -22.39 14.93
N GLY A 383 -17.15 -22.56 14.03
CA GLY A 383 -18.03 -21.45 13.64
C GLY A 383 -18.90 -21.77 12.43
N ARG A 384 -19.54 -20.71 11.95
CA ARG A 384 -20.34 -20.72 10.71
C ARG A 384 -20.15 -19.38 10.01
N ILE A 385 -20.13 -19.38 8.70
CA ILE A 385 -20.12 -18.16 7.89
C ILE A 385 -21.25 -18.20 6.87
N ALA A 386 -21.88 -17.08 6.64
CA ALA A 386 -22.82 -16.84 5.57
C ALA A 386 -22.15 -15.93 4.54
N ILE A 387 -21.88 -16.47 3.36
CA ILE A 387 -21.23 -15.77 2.25
C ILE A 387 -22.32 -15.00 1.50
N LYS A 388 -22.04 -13.76 1.09
CA LYS A 388 -22.98 -12.99 0.28
C LYS A 388 -23.17 -13.59 -1.10
N ASP A 389 -24.40 -13.56 -1.61
CA ASP A 389 -24.76 -14.03 -2.96
C ASP A 389 -23.95 -13.37 -4.06
N SER A 390 -23.60 -12.08 -3.88
CA SER A 390 -22.74 -11.34 -4.81
C SER A 390 -21.34 -11.95 -5.02
N ILE A 391 -20.88 -12.82 -4.10
CA ILE A 391 -19.62 -13.55 -4.24
C ILE A 391 -19.80 -14.82 -5.04
N HIS A 392 -20.94 -15.48 -4.90
CA HIS A 392 -21.29 -16.63 -5.71
C HIS A 392 -21.51 -16.22 -7.18
N ASN A 393 -22.11 -15.04 -7.40
CA ASN A 393 -22.29 -14.41 -8.69
C ASN A 393 -21.12 -13.44 -8.96
N LEU A 394 -20.10 -13.90 -9.64
CA LEU A 394 -18.90 -13.12 -9.95
C LEU A 394 -19.20 -11.79 -10.66
N GLU A 395 -20.37 -11.64 -11.31
CA GLU A 395 -20.84 -10.44 -12.03
C GLU A 395 -21.31 -9.32 -11.07
N ALA A 396 -21.78 -9.67 -9.89
CA ALA A 396 -22.32 -8.73 -8.89
C ALA A 396 -21.29 -8.28 -7.84
N PHE A 397 -20.02 -8.45 -8.12
CA PHE A 397 -18.94 -8.20 -7.18
C PHE A 397 -18.73 -6.68 -7.00
N LYS A 398 -19.27 -6.12 -5.92
CA LYS A 398 -19.06 -4.72 -5.56
C LYS A 398 -17.92 -4.61 -4.56
N ILE A 399 -16.89 -3.87 -4.93
CA ILE A 399 -15.86 -3.41 -4.01
C ILE A 399 -16.52 -2.41 -3.05
N LEU A 400 -16.41 -2.65 -1.76
CA LEU A 400 -16.91 -1.75 -0.73
C LEU A 400 -15.75 -0.91 -0.18
N GLY A 401 -15.91 0.39 -0.30
CA GLY A 401 -14.97 1.36 0.26
C GLY A 401 -13.84 1.77 -0.68
N PRO A 402 -13.06 2.76 -0.28
CA PRO A 402 -11.98 3.28 -1.08
C PRO A 402 -10.85 2.27 -1.18
N THR A 403 -10.55 1.87 -2.39
CA THR A 403 -9.29 1.19 -2.68
C THR A 403 -8.17 2.21 -2.56
N CYS A 404 -7.52 2.27 -1.40
CA CYS A 404 -6.49 3.27 -1.10
C CYS A 404 -5.08 2.70 -1.19
N HIS A 405 -4.92 1.47 -1.68
CA HIS A 405 -3.65 0.78 -1.79
C HIS A 405 -3.12 0.86 -3.22
N HIS A 406 -2.68 2.07 -3.62
CA HIS A 406 -2.12 2.29 -4.95
C HIS A 406 -0.75 1.64 -5.06
N MET A 407 -0.63 0.58 -5.85
CA MET A 407 0.58 -0.22 -6.06
C MET A 407 0.85 -0.39 -7.56
N GLY A 408 2.10 -0.69 -7.93
CA GLY A 408 2.47 -0.83 -9.33
C GLY A 408 2.53 0.50 -10.08
N GLY A 409 2.65 0.45 -11.40
CA GLY A 409 2.82 1.63 -12.25
C GLY A 409 4.28 2.03 -12.49
N THR A 410 5.19 1.73 -11.55
CA THR A 410 6.64 1.81 -11.74
C THR A 410 7.30 0.52 -11.28
N ARG A 411 6.70 -0.59 -11.64
CA ARG A 411 7.00 -1.96 -11.24
C ARG A 411 8.49 -2.27 -11.26
N MET A 412 8.98 -2.95 -10.21
CA MET A 412 10.36 -3.44 -10.11
C MET A 412 10.56 -4.71 -10.94
N GLY A 413 11.76 -4.90 -11.52
CA GLY A 413 12.11 -6.12 -12.23
C GLY A 413 13.55 -6.13 -12.72
N ILE A 414 13.91 -7.23 -13.36
CA ILE A 414 15.25 -7.41 -13.96
C ILE A 414 15.29 -6.83 -15.38
N ASP A 415 14.21 -7.06 -16.13
CA ASP A 415 14.08 -6.70 -17.52
C ASP A 415 13.33 -5.38 -17.69
N LYS A 416 13.92 -4.44 -18.43
CA LYS A 416 13.34 -3.13 -18.74
C LYS A 416 12.04 -3.19 -19.55
N PHE A 417 11.80 -4.25 -20.32
CA PHE A 417 10.56 -4.40 -21.07
C PHE A 417 9.35 -4.74 -20.18
N ASN A 418 9.61 -5.31 -19.02
CA ASN A 418 8.59 -5.70 -18.05
C ASN A 418 8.61 -4.88 -16.76
N SER A 419 9.53 -3.94 -16.62
CA SER A 419 9.71 -3.17 -15.40
C SER A 419 10.24 -1.76 -15.67
N VAL A 420 9.97 -0.86 -14.72
CA VAL A 420 10.44 0.53 -14.78
C VAL A 420 11.70 0.73 -13.96
N VAL A 421 11.78 0.04 -12.82
CA VAL A 421 12.94 0.11 -11.93
C VAL A 421 13.57 -1.25 -11.71
N ASN A 422 14.88 -1.27 -11.47
CA ASN A 422 15.60 -2.47 -11.10
C ASN A 422 15.42 -2.83 -9.60
N LYS A 423 16.08 -3.92 -9.14
CA LYS A 423 16.02 -4.37 -7.74
C LYS A 423 16.48 -3.34 -6.71
N ASP A 424 17.24 -2.32 -7.12
CA ASP A 424 17.71 -1.23 -6.27
C ASP A 424 16.81 0.00 -6.36
N SER A 425 15.61 -0.15 -6.94
CA SER A 425 14.66 0.94 -7.17
C SER A 425 15.14 2.04 -8.11
N LYS A 426 16.21 1.80 -8.87
CA LYS A 426 16.77 2.71 -9.86
C LYS A 426 16.03 2.56 -11.18
N VAL A 427 15.63 3.65 -11.80
CA VAL A 427 15.00 3.65 -13.14
C VAL A 427 15.97 3.03 -14.14
N HIS A 428 15.47 2.09 -14.97
CA HIS A 428 16.31 1.44 -15.97
C HIS A 428 16.92 2.50 -16.91
N ASN A 429 18.18 2.28 -17.27
CA ASN A 429 18.99 3.14 -18.13
C ASN A 429 19.25 4.56 -17.59
N ILE A 430 18.85 4.89 -16.33
CA ILE A 430 19.18 6.18 -15.71
C ILE A 430 20.02 5.95 -14.45
N ASN A 431 21.19 6.60 -14.37
CA ASN A 431 22.18 6.29 -13.34
C ASN A 431 21.82 6.82 -11.95
N ASN A 432 21.10 7.93 -11.88
CA ASN A 432 20.90 8.72 -10.66
C ASN A 432 19.43 9.04 -10.34
N LEU A 433 18.46 8.39 -11.00
CA LEU A 433 17.02 8.54 -10.71
C LEU A 433 16.47 7.27 -10.10
N TYR A 434 15.86 7.41 -8.93
CA TYR A 434 15.26 6.32 -8.14
C TYR A 434 13.78 6.58 -7.90
N VAL A 435 13.02 5.51 -7.76
CA VAL A 435 11.60 5.59 -7.36
C VAL A 435 11.43 4.87 -6.03
N SER A 436 10.72 5.48 -5.08
CA SER A 436 10.43 4.90 -3.78
C SER A 436 8.93 4.87 -3.51
N GLY A 437 8.45 3.74 -2.98
CA GLY A 437 7.05 3.58 -2.61
C GLY A 437 6.40 2.33 -3.20
N SER A 438 5.09 2.21 -3.00
CA SER A 438 4.30 1.07 -3.48
C SER A 438 4.17 0.99 -5.00
N SER A 439 4.49 2.07 -5.73
CA SER A 439 4.53 2.01 -7.19
C SER A 439 5.53 0.98 -7.74
N ASN A 440 6.55 0.62 -6.95
CA ASN A 440 7.54 -0.38 -7.31
C ASN A 440 7.08 -1.84 -7.11
N PHE A 441 5.91 -2.05 -6.50
CA PHE A 441 5.45 -3.39 -6.18
C PHE A 441 5.20 -4.20 -7.45
N VAL A 442 5.62 -5.47 -7.41
CA VAL A 442 5.44 -6.45 -8.48
C VAL A 442 4.16 -7.22 -8.29
N THR A 443 3.84 -7.54 -7.03
CA THR A 443 2.61 -8.16 -6.56
C THR A 443 2.15 -7.43 -5.31
N GLY A 444 0.85 -7.43 -5.04
CA GLY A 444 0.28 -6.71 -3.89
C GLY A 444 0.24 -7.54 -2.60
N GLY A 445 0.09 -8.87 -2.72
CA GLY A 445 -0.30 -9.70 -1.60
C GLY A 445 -1.66 -9.30 -1.03
N TYR A 446 -1.95 -9.68 0.20
CA TYR A 446 -3.14 -9.23 0.92
C TYR A 446 -2.84 -8.21 2.03
N THR A 447 -1.57 -7.89 2.26
CA THR A 447 -1.13 -7.03 3.36
C THR A 447 -1.12 -5.56 2.96
N ASN A 448 -1.37 -4.67 3.94
CA ASN A 448 -1.26 -3.23 3.70
C ASN A 448 0.17 -2.86 3.27
N PRO A 449 0.35 -2.00 2.26
CA PRO A 449 1.65 -1.81 1.61
C PRO A 449 2.67 -1.04 2.46
N THR A 450 2.23 -0.25 3.45
CA THR A 450 3.09 0.73 4.15
C THR A 450 4.30 0.09 4.84
N TYR A 451 4.14 -1.09 5.43
CA TYR A 451 5.27 -1.79 6.07
C TYR A 451 6.39 -2.09 5.06
N THR A 452 6.04 -2.66 3.92
CA THR A 452 6.99 -2.98 2.84
C THR A 452 7.54 -1.72 2.16
N ILE A 453 6.74 -0.65 2.02
CA ILE A 453 7.22 0.66 1.56
C ILE A 453 8.37 1.16 2.43
N ILE A 454 8.24 1.07 3.76
CA ILE A 454 9.27 1.51 4.69
C ILE A 454 10.55 0.66 4.56
N GLN A 455 10.41 -0.67 4.47
CA GLN A 455 11.56 -1.55 4.26
C GLN A 455 12.32 -1.21 2.97
N LEU A 456 11.61 -1.00 1.86
CA LEU A 456 12.19 -0.62 0.57
C LEU A 456 12.85 0.77 0.63
N ALA A 457 12.26 1.72 1.37
CA ALA A 457 12.84 3.07 1.51
C ALA A 457 14.13 3.04 2.35
N ILE A 458 14.19 2.21 3.41
CA ILE A 458 15.42 2.00 4.19
C ILE A 458 16.52 1.38 3.30
N ARG A 459 16.16 0.34 2.55
CA ARG A 459 17.08 -0.30 1.61
C ARG A 459 17.59 0.66 0.54
N LEU A 460 16.72 1.50 -0.01
CA LEU A 460 17.09 2.51 -1.00
C LEU A 460 18.11 3.51 -0.42
N ALA A 461 17.88 4.00 0.79
CA ALA A 461 18.81 4.92 1.45
C ALA A 461 20.20 4.28 1.66
N GLU A 462 20.26 2.99 1.99
CA GLU A 462 21.54 2.26 2.06
C GLU A 462 22.23 2.17 0.68
N LYS A 463 21.47 1.87 -0.38
CA LYS A 463 22.04 1.81 -1.75
C LYS A 463 22.54 3.18 -2.26
N ILE A 464 21.84 4.25 -1.91
CA ILE A 464 22.32 5.62 -2.23
C ILE A 464 23.60 5.94 -1.44
N ASN A 465 23.65 5.57 -0.16
CA ASN A 465 24.85 5.75 0.66
C ASN A 465 26.05 5.00 0.08
N GLU A 466 25.91 3.73 -0.29
CA GLU A 466 26.97 2.95 -0.95
C GLU A 466 27.51 3.68 -2.17
N ARG A 467 26.62 4.19 -3.06
CA ARG A 467 27.00 4.90 -4.30
C ARG A 467 27.57 6.30 -4.10
N LEU A 468 27.36 6.93 -2.95
CA LEU A 468 27.98 8.22 -2.65
C LEU A 468 29.45 8.08 -2.23
N HIS A 469 29.83 6.87 -1.76
CA HIS A 469 31.17 6.57 -1.27
C HIS A 469 32.00 5.72 -2.24
N THR A 470 31.39 5.25 -3.34
CA THR A 470 32.07 4.70 -4.52
C THR A 470 32.31 5.78 -5.58
#